data_829be5ca6913514f63162258f5b3350a
#
_entry.id   829be5ca6913514f63162258f5b3350a
#
_cell.length_a   1.000
_cell.length_b   1.000
_cell.length_c   1.000
_cell.angle_alpha   90.00
_cell.angle_beta   90.00
_cell.angle_gamma   90.00
#
_symmetry.space_group_name_H-M   'P 1'
#
loop_
_entity.id
_entity.type
_entity.pdbx_description
1 polymer ?
#
loop_
_entity_poly.entity_id
_entity_poly.type
_entity_poly.pdbx_seq_one_letter_code
_entity_poly.pdbx_strand_id
1 'polypeptide(L)'
;MHQLALENPTPFEVHSLQACRDHGAWLRGLKFRDLRPELLDLPGVSQDSHDAALLGLERVNIVSRTGAVVWKALRHVAQDLDRPISILELASGGGDMAVDVVRRAELAGIPVEYTGLDFSESAVALARRRATAIVRIANSRMEFLKEDVFAWKPERRYDVVVCSLFLHHLSFSSATELLRRMAALSRRLVVVNDLVRGRWGYWAAKIVCPLVSRSEIVRCDGPQSVAAAFRLDEVRRIASEAGLHDATVRHVWPFRFQLTWEPCA
;
A
#
# COMPACT_ATOMS: atom_id res chain seq x y z
N MET A 1 47.20 -13.50 2.31
CA MET A 1 46.53 -13.33 0.99
C MET A 1 45.18 -14.01 1.04
N HIS A 2 44.12 -13.28 1.44
CA HIS A 2 42.77 -13.78 1.40
C HIS A 2 42.23 -13.53 -0.03
N GLN A 3 42.06 -14.60 -0.79
CA GLN A 3 41.33 -14.60 -2.06
C GLN A 3 39.84 -14.39 -1.72
N LEU A 4 39.31 -13.21 -1.99
CA LEU A 4 37.88 -12.96 -2.05
C LEU A 4 37.36 -13.78 -3.24
N ALA A 5 36.76 -14.93 -2.97
CA ALA A 5 35.96 -15.65 -3.93
C ALA A 5 34.80 -14.70 -4.34
N LEU A 6 34.80 -14.26 -5.59
CA LEU A 6 33.65 -13.65 -6.21
C LEU A 6 32.57 -14.74 -6.29
N GLU A 7 31.67 -14.76 -5.31
CA GLU A 7 30.50 -15.60 -5.36
C GLU A 7 29.71 -15.22 -6.62
N ASN A 8 29.30 -16.21 -7.39
CA ASN A 8 28.43 -15.96 -8.55
C ASN A 8 27.16 -15.26 -8.06
N PRO A 9 26.74 -14.18 -8.71
CA PRO A 9 25.55 -13.43 -8.30
C PRO A 9 24.35 -14.37 -8.20
N THR A 10 23.62 -14.25 -7.12
CA THR A 10 22.38 -15.02 -6.92
C THR A 10 21.37 -14.70 -8.03
N PRO A 11 20.41 -15.58 -8.34
CA PRO A 11 19.34 -15.26 -9.30
C PRO A 11 18.62 -13.95 -8.98
N PHE A 12 18.54 -13.58 -7.72
CA PHE A 12 18.00 -12.30 -7.25
C PHE A 12 18.90 -11.13 -7.67
N GLU A 13 20.21 -11.19 -7.49
CA GLU A 13 21.14 -10.12 -7.88
C GLU A 13 21.19 -9.94 -9.39
N VAL A 14 21.08 -11.01 -10.18
CA VAL A 14 21.00 -10.93 -11.63
C VAL A 14 19.71 -10.25 -12.08
N HIS A 15 18.56 -10.59 -11.50
CA HIS A 15 17.28 -9.96 -11.81
C HIS A 15 17.22 -8.50 -11.35
N SER A 16 17.76 -8.17 -10.18
CA SER A 16 17.80 -6.80 -9.65
C SER A 16 18.62 -5.88 -10.54
N LEU A 17 19.81 -6.32 -10.98
CA LEU A 17 20.69 -5.57 -11.87
C LEU A 17 20.07 -5.38 -13.27
N GLN A 18 19.33 -6.36 -13.76
CA GLN A 18 18.70 -6.31 -15.08
C GLN A 18 17.43 -5.45 -15.07
N ALA A 19 16.60 -5.57 -14.04
CA ALA A 19 15.42 -4.73 -13.82
C ALA A 19 15.78 -3.24 -13.66
N CYS A 20 16.89 -2.93 -12.98
CA CYS A 20 17.39 -1.57 -12.86
C CYS A 20 18.03 -1.01 -14.13
N ARG A 21 18.56 -1.87 -15.02
CA ARG A 21 19.27 -1.46 -16.26
C ARG A 21 18.34 -1.18 -17.44
N ASP A 22 17.21 -1.88 -17.54
CA ASP A 22 16.26 -1.75 -18.65
C ASP A 22 15.45 -0.44 -18.70
N HIS A 23 15.93 0.57 -17.99
CA HIS A 23 15.29 1.88 -17.86
C HIS A 23 15.26 2.73 -19.15
N GLY A 24 15.88 2.28 -20.24
CA GLY A 24 15.81 2.98 -21.54
C GLY A 24 14.48 2.81 -22.30
N ALA A 25 13.72 1.76 -22.00
CA ALA A 25 12.42 1.49 -22.64
C ALA A 25 11.24 2.26 -22.01
N TRP A 26 11.44 2.90 -20.88
CA TRP A 26 10.42 3.50 -20.03
C TRP A 26 9.70 4.73 -20.59
N LEU A 27 10.34 5.52 -21.48
CA LEU A 27 9.66 6.65 -22.15
C LEU A 27 8.45 6.22 -22.96
N ARG A 28 8.47 4.98 -23.48
CA ARG A 28 7.33 4.33 -24.12
C ARG A 28 6.38 3.70 -23.08
N GLY A 29 6.90 3.24 -21.94
CA GLY A 29 6.19 2.49 -20.90
C GLY A 29 5.18 3.30 -20.10
N LEU A 30 5.38 4.63 -19.92
CA LEU A 30 4.40 5.46 -19.19
C LEU A 30 3.11 5.73 -19.99
N LYS A 31 3.06 5.39 -21.29
CA LYS A 31 1.82 5.39 -22.07
C LYS A 31 0.93 4.21 -21.69
N PHE A 32 1.53 3.07 -21.43
CA PHE A 32 0.87 1.84 -20.97
C PHE A 32 1.37 1.47 -19.59
N ARG A 33 0.63 0.65 -18.86
CA ARG A 33 1.06 0.11 -17.57
C ARG A 33 2.14 -0.94 -17.77
N ASP A 34 3.12 -0.92 -16.87
CA ASP A 34 4.20 -1.93 -16.81
C ASP A 34 4.03 -2.76 -15.53
N LEU A 35 3.37 -3.91 -15.67
CA LEU A 35 3.02 -4.82 -14.55
C LEU A 35 4.11 -5.87 -14.28
N ARG A 36 5.37 -5.55 -14.49
CA ARG A 36 6.43 -6.46 -14.06
C ARG A 36 6.39 -6.67 -12.55
N PRO A 37 6.71 -7.88 -12.07
CA PRO A 37 6.84 -8.14 -10.63
C PRO A 37 7.86 -7.18 -10.01
N GLU A 38 7.57 -6.69 -8.80
CA GLU A 38 8.51 -5.94 -7.99
C GLU A 38 9.56 -6.90 -7.41
N LEU A 39 10.77 -6.40 -7.15
CA LEU A 39 11.84 -7.21 -6.58
C LEU A 39 11.48 -7.73 -5.19
N LEU A 40 10.71 -6.93 -4.43
CA LEU A 40 10.23 -7.32 -3.11
C LEU A 40 9.36 -8.58 -3.13
N ASP A 41 8.62 -8.81 -4.23
CA ASP A 41 7.68 -9.93 -4.40
C ASP A 41 8.35 -11.19 -4.98
N LEU A 42 9.63 -11.10 -5.39
CA LEU A 42 10.31 -12.23 -6.01
C LEU A 42 10.71 -13.30 -4.97
N PRO A 43 10.61 -14.58 -5.32
CA PRO A 43 11.13 -15.65 -4.48
C PRO A 43 12.66 -15.56 -4.37
N GLY A 44 13.20 -15.82 -3.17
CA GLY A 44 14.65 -15.82 -2.93
C GLY A 44 15.22 -14.51 -2.38
N VAL A 45 14.38 -13.51 -2.12
CA VAL A 45 14.77 -12.33 -1.35
C VAL A 45 15.13 -12.76 0.07
N SER A 46 16.34 -12.42 0.53
CA SER A 46 16.74 -12.71 1.92
C SER A 46 15.86 -11.94 2.91
N GLN A 47 15.66 -12.52 4.10
CA GLN A 47 14.87 -11.87 5.15
C GLN A 47 15.41 -10.47 5.48
N ASP A 48 16.74 -10.32 5.56
CA ASP A 48 17.38 -9.02 5.86
C ASP A 48 17.10 -7.99 4.76
N SER A 49 17.16 -8.40 3.49
CA SER A 49 16.85 -7.52 2.36
C SER A 49 15.38 -7.12 2.34
N HIS A 50 14.48 -8.04 2.66
CA HIS A 50 13.05 -7.82 2.75
C HIS A 50 12.73 -6.84 3.91
N ASP A 51 13.31 -7.06 5.09
CA ASP A 51 13.14 -6.18 6.25
C ASP A 51 13.70 -4.76 5.97
N ALA A 52 14.86 -4.67 5.32
CA ALA A 52 15.45 -3.40 4.91
C ALA A 52 14.56 -2.66 3.87
N ALA A 53 13.90 -3.38 2.97
CA ALA A 53 12.97 -2.82 2.01
C ALA A 53 11.70 -2.29 2.70
N LEU A 54 11.10 -3.06 3.61
CA LEU A 54 9.94 -2.63 4.39
C LEU A 54 10.22 -1.36 5.21
N LEU A 55 11.41 -1.25 5.84
CA LEU A 55 11.84 -0.04 6.53
C LEU A 55 12.05 1.14 5.56
N GLY A 56 12.52 0.87 4.36
CA GLY A 56 12.67 1.88 3.31
C GLY A 56 11.32 2.40 2.82
N LEU A 57 10.36 1.51 2.59
CA LEU A 57 8.99 1.86 2.20
C LEU A 57 8.27 2.68 3.30
N GLU A 58 8.48 2.33 4.58
CA GLU A 58 7.99 3.14 5.70
C GLU A 58 8.45 4.60 5.62
N ARG A 59 9.76 4.82 5.34
CA ARG A 59 10.30 6.19 5.18
C ARG A 59 9.65 6.92 4.01
N VAL A 60 9.44 6.23 2.88
CA VAL A 60 8.70 6.80 1.74
C VAL A 60 7.28 7.16 2.15
N ASN A 61 6.60 6.32 2.93
CA ASN A 61 5.24 6.56 3.41
C ASN A 61 5.16 7.72 4.42
N ILE A 62 6.17 7.88 5.29
CA ILE A 62 6.28 9.03 6.19
C ILE A 62 6.44 10.32 5.39
N VAL A 63 7.39 10.36 4.43
CA VAL A 63 7.64 11.54 3.57
C VAL A 63 6.39 11.90 2.77
N SER A 64 5.69 10.91 2.23
CA SER A 64 4.45 11.10 1.45
C SER A 64 3.20 11.24 2.31
N ARG A 65 3.32 11.21 3.65
CA ARG A 65 2.23 11.43 4.62
C ARG A 65 1.02 10.52 4.40
N THR A 66 1.25 9.26 4.03
CA THR A 66 0.20 8.28 3.66
C THR A 66 -0.90 8.17 4.71
N GLY A 67 -0.54 7.91 5.97
CA GLY A 67 -1.52 7.79 7.05
C GLY A 67 -2.31 9.08 7.32
N ALA A 68 -1.67 10.26 7.17
CA ALA A 68 -2.39 11.54 7.30
C ALA A 68 -3.44 11.74 6.20
N VAL A 69 -3.14 11.32 4.96
CA VAL A 69 -4.06 11.39 3.82
C VAL A 69 -5.25 10.46 4.05
N VAL A 70 -5.00 9.23 4.49
CA VAL A 70 -6.06 8.25 4.79
C VAL A 70 -6.89 8.72 6.00
N TRP A 71 -6.25 9.15 7.09
CA TRP A 71 -6.96 9.68 8.26
C TRP A 71 -7.89 10.85 7.91
N LYS A 72 -7.42 11.78 7.10
CA LYS A 72 -8.25 12.91 6.64
C LYS A 72 -9.50 12.45 5.91
N ALA A 73 -9.43 11.34 5.16
CA ALA A 73 -10.58 10.81 4.43
C ALA A 73 -11.59 10.14 5.35
N LEU A 74 -11.16 9.45 6.41
CA LEU A 74 -12.06 8.64 7.24
C LEU A 74 -12.51 9.30 8.55
N ARG A 75 -11.87 10.40 8.98
CA ARG A 75 -12.14 11.00 10.30
C ARG A 75 -13.59 11.46 10.49
N HIS A 76 -14.29 11.87 9.43
CA HIS A 76 -15.68 12.28 9.51
C HIS A 76 -16.58 11.10 9.89
N VAL A 77 -16.37 9.92 9.29
CA VAL A 77 -17.09 8.69 9.65
C VAL A 77 -16.84 8.29 11.11
N ALA A 78 -15.60 8.50 11.57
CA ALA A 78 -15.19 8.12 12.92
C ALA A 78 -15.83 9.00 14.00
N GLN A 79 -16.05 10.29 13.72
CA GLN A 79 -16.66 11.25 14.65
C GLN A 79 -18.15 10.99 14.87
N ASP A 80 -18.84 10.33 13.95
CA ASP A 80 -20.27 10.05 14.01
C ASP A 80 -20.62 8.75 14.76
N LEU A 81 -19.64 8.13 15.43
CA LEU A 81 -19.82 6.85 16.10
C LEU A 81 -19.62 6.97 17.63
N ASP A 82 -20.59 6.44 18.39
CA ASP A 82 -20.52 6.31 19.86
C ASP A 82 -19.74 5.06 20.32
N ARG A 83 -19.04 4.38 19.40
CA ARG A 83 -18.28 3.17 19.64
C ARG A 83 -16.95 3.23 18.86
N PRO A 84 -15.99 2.32 19.16
CA PRO A 84 -14.78 2.22 18.36
C PRO A 84 -15.11 2.04 16.86
N ILE A 85 -14.42 2.81 16.00
CA ILE A 85 -14.54 2.64 14.56
C ILE A 85 -13.79 1.37 14.13
N SER A 86 -14.45 0.52 13.35
CA SER A 86 -13.83 -0.68 12.79
C SER A 86 -13.24 -0.41 11.40
N ILE A 87 -11.94 -0.62 11.26
CA ILE A 87 -11.18 -0.40 10.02
C ILE A 87 -10.58 -1.72 9.55
N LEU A 88 -10.78 -2.05 8.28
CA LEU A 88 -10.11 -3.15 7.58
C LEU A 88 -9.13 -2.57 6.56
N GLU A 89 -7.87 -2.95 6.62
CA GLU A 89 -6.87 -2.65 5.59
C GLU A 89 -6.54 -3.91 4.80
N LEU A 90 -6.68 -3.84 3.48
CA LEU A 90 -6.29 -4.88 2.54
C LEU A 90 -4.88 -4.59 2.03
N ALA A 91 -3.99 -5.59 2.10
CA ALA A 91 -2.56 -5.49 1.81
C ALA A 91 -1.88 -4.44 2.70
N SER A 92 -1.85 -4.71 4.01
CA SER A 92 -1.38 -3.77 5.04
C SER A 92 0.14 -3.65 5.13
N GLY A 93 0.90 -4.50 4.44
CA GLY A 93 2.35 -4.53 4.50
C GLY A 93 2.86 -4.62 5.95
N GLY A 94 3.91 -3.86 6.25
CA GLY A 94 4.49 -3.79 7.61
C GLY A 94 3.68 -2.97 8.63
N GLY A 95 2.46 -2.53 8.31
CA GLY A 95 1.54 -1.87 9.24
C GLY A 95 1.88 -0.41 9.60
N ASP A 96 2.78 0.24 8.88
CA ASP A 96 3.20 1.62 9.17
C ASP A 96 2.06 2.64 8.97
N MET A 97 1.25 2.46 7.94
CA MET A 97 0.07 3.29 7.70
C MET A 97 -0.99 3.08 8.79
N ALA A 98 -1.25 1.82 9.16
CA ALA A 98 -2.18 1.47 10.24
C ALA A 98 -1.81 2.16 11.56
N VAL A 99 -0.53 2.10 11.92
CA VAL A 99 0.05 2.72 13.11
C VAL A 99 -0.16 4.24 13.10
N ASP A 100 0.10 4.92 11.96
CA ASP A 100 -0.09 6.37 11.86
C ASP A 100 -1.58 6.76 11.93
N VAL A 101 -2.47 5.98 11.31
CA VAL A 101 -3.92 6.19 11.37
C VAL A 101 -4.45 6.03 12.80
N VAL A 102 -4.10 4.94 13.49
CA VAL A 102 -4.53 4.69 14.88
C VAL A 102 -4.01 5.77 15.81
N ARG A 103 -2.74 6.16 15.67
CA ARG A 103 -2.16 7.25 16.47
C ARG A 103 -2.89 8.58 16.28
N ARG A 104 -3.33 8.90 15.06
CA ARG A 104 -4.11 10.12 14.79
C ARG A 104 -5.51 10.05 15.34
N ALA A 105 -6.12 8.88 15.31
CA ALA A 105 -7.44 8.65 15.90
C ALA A 105 -7.39 8.83 17.43
N GLU A 106 -6.39 8.24 18.08
CA GLU A 106 -6.18 8.39 19.54
C GLU A 106 -5.96 9.86 19.95
N LEU A 107 -5.16 10.61 19.18
CA LEU A 107 -4.97 12.04 19.40
C LEU A 107 -6.26 12.85 19.23
N ALA A 108 -7.22 12.32 18.49
CA ALA A 108 -8.58 12.88 18.34
C ALA A 108 -9.58 12.33 19.36
N GLY A 109 -9.17 11.46 20.29
CA GLY A 109 -10.04 10.83 21.28
C GLY A 109 -10.95 9.73 20.70
N ILE A 110 -10.61 9.17 19.53
CA ILE A 110 -11.43 8.21 18.81
C ILE A 110 -10.81 6.82 18.92
N PRO A 111 -11.44 5.87 19.63
CA PRO A 111 -10.93 4.49 19.70
C PRO A 111 -11.14 3.75 18.39
N VAL A 112 -10.19 2.86 18.05
CA VAL A 112 -10.16 2.12 16.78
C VAL A 112 -10.04 0.62 17.00
N GLU A 113 -10.82 -0.17 16.27
CA GLU A 113 -10.59 -1.59 16.00
C GLU A 113 -10.00 -1.74 14.60
N TYR A 114 -8.71 -2.01 14.50
CA TYR A 114 -8.00 -2.12 13.24
C TYR A 114 -7.65 -3.56 12.90
N THR A 115 -8.05 -4.02 11.72
CA THR A 115 -7.66 -5.32 11.17
C THR A 115 -6.88 -5.07 9.89
N GLY A 116 -5.63 -5.54 9.83
CA GLY A 116 -4.80 -5.51 8.62
C GLY A 116 -4.63 -6.91 8.05
N LEU A 117 -4.77 -7.06 6.73
CA LEU A 117 -4.47 -8.30 6.01
C LEU A 117 -3.25 -8.11 5.15
N ASP A 118 -2.35 -9.09 5.15
CA ASP A 118 -1.24 -9.16 4.19
C ASP A 118 -0.89 -10.61 3.90
N PHE A 119 -0.43 -10.87 2.69
CA PHE A 119 -0.01 -12.22 2.28
C PHE A 119 1.37 -12.57 2.83
N SER A 120 2.24 -11.59 3.04
CA SER A 120 3.62 -11.77 3.50
C SER A 120 3.67 -12.01 5.00
N GLU A 121 4.21 -13.17 5.40
CA GLU A 121 4.41 -13.50 6.81
C GLU A 121 5.36 -12.54 7.53
N SER A 122 6.43 -12.12 6.87
CA SER A 122 7.40 -11.16 7.42
C SER A 122 6.78 -9.76 7.60
N ALA A 123 5.97 -9.31 6.64
CA ALA A 123 5.24 -8.05 6.75
C ALA A 123 4.25 -8.09 7.93
N VAL A 124 3.45 -9.15 8.06
CA VAL A 124 2.53 -9.36 9.18
C VAL A 124 3.26 -9.42 10.53
N ALA A 125 4.40 -10.13 10.60
CA ALA A 125 5.21 -10.19 11.82
C ALA A 125 5.74 -8.79 12.20
N LEU A 126 6.17 -7.97 11.23
CA LEU A 126 6.59 -6.59 11.46
C LEU A 126 5.43 -5.73 11.94
N ALA A 127 4.26 -5.83 11.30
CA ALA A 127 3.06 -5.09 11.67
C ALA A 127 2.60 -5.40 13.10
N ARG A 128 2.63 -6.68 13.50
CA ARG A 128 2.33 -7.12 14.88
C ARG A 128 3.30 -6.54 15.90
N ARG A 129 4.60 -6.51 15.60
CA ARG A 129 5.62 -5.88 16.47
C ARG A 129 5.34 -4.38 16.66
N ARG A 130 5.00 -3.67 15.57
CA ARG A 130 4.67 -2.24 15.62
C ARG A 130 3.39 -1.97 16.41
N ALA A 131 2.36 -2.77 16.19
CA ALA A 131 1.09 -2.67 16.93
C ALA A 131 1.29 -2.80 18.44
N THR A 132 2.10 -3.75 18.90
CA THR A 132 2.38 -3.98 20.31
C THR A 132 2.99 -2.76 20.99
N ALA A 133 3.77 -1.95 20.29
CA ALA A 133 4.36 -0.74 20.84
C ALA A 133 3.33 0.39 21.07
N ILE A 134 2.23 0.39 20.29
CA ILE A 134 1.20 1.44 20.35
C ILE A 134 0.03 1.06 21.24
N VAL A 135 -0.47 -0.17 21.15
CA VAL A 135 -1.63 -0.66 21.92
C VAL A 135 -1.40 -0.56 23.44
N ARG A 136 -0.16 -0.48 23.91
CA ARG A 136 0.15 -0.23 25.33
C ARG A 136 -0.26 1.16 25.83
N ILE A 137 -0.56 2.09 24.95
CA ILE A 137 -0.81 3.51 25.26
C ILE A 137 -2.25 3.91 24.89
N ALA A 138 -2.95 3.08 24.11
CA ALA A 138 -4.19 3.43 23.43
C ALA A 138 -5.37 2.54 23.85
N ASN A 139 -6.59 3.10 23.81
CA ASN A 139 -7.85 2.34 23.94
C ASN A 139 -8.25 1.63 22.63
N SER A 140 -7.32 1.51 21.68
CA SER A 140 -7.53 0.90 20.38
C SER A 140 -7.04 -0.53 20.35
N ARG A 141 -7.58 -1.33 19.44
CA ARG A 141 -7.13 -2.71 19.16
C ARG A 141 -6.60 -2.79 17.74
N MET A 142 -5.48 -3.49 17.57
CA MET A 142 -4.88 -3.75 16.26
C MET A 142 -4.60 -5.23 16.11
N GLU A 143 -5.08 -5.79 15.01
CA GLU A 143 -4.85 -7.19 14.63
C GLU A 143 -4.31 -7.26 13.21
N PHE A 144 -3.33 -8.14 12.96
CA PHE A 144 -2.79 -8.37 11.63
C PHE A 144 -2.82 -9.87 11.32
N LEU A 145 -3.41 -10.21 10.17
CA LEU A 145 -3.64 -11.57 9.73
C LEU A 145 -2.86 -11.84 8.43
N LYS A 146 -2.24 -13.03 8.36
CA LYS A 146 -1.63 -13.52 7.13
C LYS A 146 -2.72 -14.16 6.28
N GLU A 147 -3.24 -13.40 5.33
CA GLU A 147 -4.36 -13.82 4.50
C GLU A 147 -4.25 -13.29 3.08
N ASP A 148 -4.80 -14.01 2.14
CA ASP A 148 -5.01 -13.53 0.77
C ASP A 148 -6.27 -12.65 0.73
N VAL A 149 -6.10 -11.40 0.31
CA VAL A 149 -7.18 -10.42 0.22
C VAL A 149 -8.34 -10.85 -0.68
N PHE A 150 -8.10 -11.75 -1.64
CA PHE A 150 -9.13 -12.29 -2.52
C PHE A 150 -9.82 -13.54 -1.98
N ALA A 151 -9.14 -14.34 -1.17
CA ALA A 151 -9.66 -15.60 -0.64
C ALA A 151 -10.30 -15.45 0.75
N TRP A 152 -9.82 -14.50 1.57
CA TRP A 152 -10.28 -14.31 2.94
C TRP A 152 -11.77 -13.94 3.02
N LYS A 153 -12.49 -14.59 3.91
CA LYS A 153 -13.93 -14.39 4.14
C LYS A 153 -14.18 -13.97 5.58
N PRO A 154 -14.35 -12.66 5.85
CA PRO A 154 -14.67 -12.20 7.20
C PRO A 154 -16.10 -12.55 7.59
N GLU A 155 -16.32 -12.75 8.89
CA GLU A 155 -17.64 -12.98 9.48
C GLU A 155 -18.45 -11.68 9.61
N ARG A 156 -17.79 -10.52 9.50
CA ARG A 156 -18.40 -9.19 9.69
C ARG A 156 -18.02 -8.21 8.61
N ARG A 157 -18.80 -7.15 8.47
CA ARG A 157 -18.43 -5.94 7.71
C ARG A 157 -17.75 -4.94 8.63
N TYR A 158 -16.98 -4.04 8.04
CA TYR A 158 -16.24 -2.98 8.74
C TYR A 158 -16.84 -1.60 8.42
N ASP A 159 -16.67 -0.63 9.31
CA ASP A 159 -17.14 0.74 9.04
C ASP A 159 -16.35 1.34 7.86
N VAL A 160 -15.04 1.14 7.84
CA VAL A 160 -14.16 1.60 6.76
C VAL A 160 -13.32 0.45 6.22
N VAL A 161 -13.22 0.36 4.90
CA VAL A 161 -12.29 -0.56 4.23
C VAL A 161 -11.27 0.25 3.45
N VAL A 162 -9.99 0.02 3.74
CA VAL A 162 -8.87 0.77 3.17
C VAL A 162 -7.98 -0.16 2.34
N CYS A 163 -7.44 0.37 1.25
CA CYS A 163 -6.34 -0.24 0.51
C CYS A 163 -5.35 0.86 0.14
N SER A 164 -4.08 0.69 0.49
CA SER A 164 -3.06 1.69 0.21
C SER A 164 -1.84 1.07 -0.45
N LEU A 165 -1.40 1.66 -1.58
CA LEU A 165 -0.20 1.25 -2.32
C LEU A 165 -0.21 -0.24 -2.70
N PHE A 166 -1.34 -0.75 -3.16
CA PHE A 166 -1.48 -2.12 -3.61
C PHE A 166 -2.20 -2.25 -4.96
N LEU A 167 -3.09 -1.29 -5.30
CA LEU A 167 -3.88 -1.39 -6.52
C LEU A 167 -2.99 -1.45 -7.77
N HIS A 168 -1.82 -0.81 -7.74
CA HIS A 168 -0.88 -0.78 -8.86
C HIS A 168 -0.24 -2.15 -9.18
N HIS A 169 -0.23 -3.11 -8.25
CA HIS A 169 0.21 -4.50 -8.51
C HIS A 169 -0.82 -5.31 -9.31
N LEU A 170 -2.08 -4.86 -9.36
CA LEU A 170 -3.18 -5.65 -9.89
C LEU A 170 -3.43 -5.39 -11.39
N SER A 171 -3.89 -6.43 -12.10
CA SER A 171 -4.49 -6.26 -13.41
C SER A 171 -5.76 -5.39 -13.32
N PHE A 172 -6.26 -4.90 -14.44
CA PHE A 172 -7.51 -4.13 -14.46
C PHE A 172 -8.68 -4.92 -13.87
N SER A 173 -8.82 -6.19 -14.25
CA SER A 173 -9.87 -7.09 -13.75
C SER A 173 -9.74 -7.37 -12.26
N SER A 174 -8.52 -7.65 -11.77
CA SER A 174 -8.27 -7.89 -10.35
C SER A 174 -8.49 -6.63 -9.50
N ALA A 175 -8.14 -5.45 -10.03
CA ALA A 175 -8.42 -4.17 -9.37
C ALA A 175 -9.94 -3.91 -9.27
N THR A 176 -10.70 -4.22 -10.32
CA THR A 176 -12.17 -4.13 -10.31
C THR A 176 -12.76 -5.08 -9.27
N GLU A 177 -12.27 -6.32 -9.20
CA GLU A 177 -12.72 -7.30 -8.22
C GLU A 177 -12.39 -6.88 -6.78
N LEU A 178 -11.17 -6.33 -6.56
CA LEU A 178 -10.79 -5.78 -5.25
C LEU A 178 -11.75 -4.68 -4.80
N LEU A 179 -12.11 -3.73 -5.68
CA LEU A 179 -13.06 -2.66 -5.34
C LEU A 179 -14.46 -3.20 -5.03
N ARG A 180 -14.98 -4.18 -5.80
CA ARG A 180 -16.25 -4.85 -5.46
C ARG A 180 -16.20 -5.46 -4.07
N ARG A 181 -15.11 -6.14 -3.77
CA ARG A 181 -14.89 -6.77 -2.48
C ARG A 181 -14.82 -5.75 -1.36
N MET A 182 -14.08 -4.66 -1.54
CA MET A 182 -14.03 -3.56 -0.57
C MET A 182 -15.42 -2.98 -0.31
N ALA A 183 -16.22 -2.76 -1.36
CA ALA A 183 -17.59 -2.27 -1.23
C ALA A 183 -18.48 -3.24 -0.45
N ALA A 184 -18.41 -4.54 -0.74
CA ALA A 184 -19.17 -5.57 -0.03
C ALA A 184 -18.82 -5.66 1.47
N LEU A 185 -17.56 -5.38 1.83
CA LEU A 185 -17.04 -5.43 3.20
C LEU A 185 -17.23 -4.12 3.96
N SER A 186 -17.50 -3.01 3.27
CA SER A 186 -17.68 -1.69 3.88
C SER A 186 -19.12 -1.44 4.29
N ARG A 187 -19.32 -0.81 5.47
CA ARG A 187 -20.61 -0.28 5.91
C ARG A 187 -20.78 1.19 5.59
N ARG A 188 -19.69 1.97 5.59
CA ARG A 188 -19.74 3.43 5.53
C ARG A 188 -18.80 4.04 4.51
N LEU A 189 -17.56 3.55 4.41
CA LEU A 189 -16.56 4.19 3.56
C LEU A 189 -15.54 3.21 3.01
N VAL A 190 -15.29 3.29 1.72
CA VAL A 190 -14.15 2.70 1.03
C VAL A 190 -13.12 3.78 0.76
N VAL A 191 -11.84 3.52 1.07
CA VAL A 191 -10.73 4.42 0.78
C VAL A 191 -9.64 3.67 0.03
N VAL A 192 -9.29 4.12 -1.17
CA VAL A 192 -8.08 3.67 -1.86
C VAL A 192 -7.12 4.85 -2.00
N ASN A 193 -5.86 4.64 -1.62
CA ASN A 193 -4.81 5.64 -1.80
C ASN A 193 -3.63 5.00 -2.50
N ASP A 194 -3.34 5.40 -3.74
CA ASP A 194 -2.30 4.77 -4.54
C ASP A 194 -1.59 5.76 -5.47
N LEU A 195 -0.54 5.30 -6.12
CA LEU A 195 0.28 6.08 -7.04
C LEU A 195 -0.49 6.44 -8.32
N VAL A 196 -0.12 7.57 -8.92
CA VAL A 196 -0.60 7.95 -10.26
C VAL A 196 0.52 7.76 -11.28
N ARG A 197 0.24 7.00 -12.35
CA ARG A 197 1.18 6.85 -13.45
C ARG A 197 1.42 8.19 -14.15
N GLY A 198 2.68 8.66 -14.09
CA GLY A 198 3.04 9.91 -14.71
C GLY A 198 4.55 10.19 -14.67
N ARG A 199 5.03 11.02 -15.63
CA ARG A 199 6.46 11.32 -15.78
C ARG A 199 7.07 11.95 -14.53
N TRP A 200 6.37 12.89 -13.93
CA TRP A 200 6.88 13.60 -12.75
C TRP A 200 6.96 12.71 -11.51
N GLY A 201 5.94 11.84 -11.31
CA GLY A 201 5.96 10.85 -10.23
C GLY A 201 7.10 9.84 -10.40
N TYR A 202 7.34 9.40 -11.63
CA TYR A 202 8.44 8.48 -11.96
C TYR A 202 9.82 9.10 -11.65
N TRP A 203 10.07 10.33 -12.10
CA TRP A 203 11.32 11.02 -11.81
C TRP A 203 11.48 11.34 -10.34
N ALA A 204 10.39 11.73 -9.66
CA ALA A 204 10.41 11.95 -8.23
C ALA A 204 10.79 10.66 -7.47
N ALA A 205 10.23 9.49 -7.84
CA ALA A 205 10.61 8.21 -7.25
C ALA A 205 12.09 7.89 -7.50
N LYS A 206 12.60 8.11 -8.71
CA LYS A 206 14.03 7.92 -9.04
C LYS A 206 14.98 8.76 -8.21
N ILE A 207 14.56 9.93 -7.78
CA ILE A 207 15.37 10.86 -6.97
C ILE A 207 15.17 10.56 -5.48
N VAL A 208 13.93 10.42 -5.05
CA VAL A 208 13.58 10.32 -3.62
C VAL A 208 13.94 8.95 -3.04
N CYS A 209 13.65 7.84 -3.75
CA CYS A 209 13.91 6.51 -3.20
C CYS A 209 15.38 6.28 -2.82
N PRO A 210 16.39 6.66 -3.63
CA PRO A 210 17.79 6.58 -3.23
C PRO A 210 18.18 7.48 -2.06
N LEU A 211 17.48 8.60 -1.85
CA LEU A 211 17.76 9.54 -0.75
C LEU A 211 17.20 9.04 0.59
N VAL A 212 16.04 8.36 0.56
CA VAL A 212 15.36 7.91 1.78
C VAL A 212 15.69 6.47 2.16
N SER A 213 16.19 5.66 1.23
CA SER A 213 16.50 4.25 1.45
C SER A 213 17.82 3.83 0.81
N ARG A 214 18.60 3.01 1.56
CA ARG A 214 19.78 2.33 1.04
C ARG A 214 19.44 0.99 0.38
N SER A 215 18.21 0.48 0.54
CA SER A 215 17.74 -0.76 -0.07
C SER A 215 17.71 -0.62 -1.60
N GLU A 216 18.39 -1.53 -2.29
CA GLU A 216 18.35 -1.61 -3.76
C GLU A 216 16.94 -1.94 -4.25
N ILE A 217 16.21 -2.78 -3.51
CA ILE A 217 14.81 -3.11 -3.77
C ILE A 217 13.98 -1.83 -3.87
N VAL A 218 14.01 -0.97 -2.86
CA VAL A 218 13.23 0.29 -2.84
C VAL A 218 13.64 1.23 -3.98
N ARG A 219 14.92 1.27 -4.34
CA ARG A 219 15.42 2.11 -5.45
C ARG A 219 14.93 1.64 -6.82
N CYS A 220 14.77 0.34 -7.00
CA CYS A 220 14.28 -0.25 -8.23
C CYS A 220 12.75 -0.26 -8.28
N ASP A 221 12.11 -0.71 -7.21
CA ASP A 221 10.66 -0.89 -7.14
C ASP A 221 9.92 0.45 -7.11
N GLY A 222 10.46 1.49 -6.45
CA GLY A 222 9.78 2.79 -6.39
C GLY A 222 9.40 3.37 -7.77
N PRO A 223 10.34 3.52 -8.73
CA PRO A 223 10.00 3.91 -10.10
C PRO A 223 9.12 2.89 -10.83
N GLN A 224 9.32 1.58 -10.58
CA GLN A 224 8.53 0.50 -11.18
C GLN A 224 7.06 0.58 -10.76
N SER A 225 6.79 0.80 -9.47
CA SER A 225 5.45 0.99 -8.92
C SER A 225 4.72 2.16 -9.59
N VAL A 226 5.44 3.27 -9.87
CA VAL A 226 4.85 4.40 -10.62
C VAL A 226 4.54 4.01 -12.07
N ALA A 227 5.38 3.19 -12.72
CA ALA A 227 5.12 2.72 -14.08
C ALA A 227 3.96 1.72 -14.14
N ALA A 228 3.76 0.92 -13.09
CA ALA A 228 2.66 -0.01 -12.92
C ALA A 228 1.34 0.68 -12.50
N ALA A 229 1.40 1.89 -11.95
CA ALA A 229 0.24 2.59 -11.41
C ALA A 229 -0.84 2.89 -12.46
N PHE A 230 -2.06 3.12 -12.01
CA PHE A 230 -3.17 3.57 -12.84
C PHE A 230 -3.15 5.09 -13.05
N ARG A 231 -3.78 5.55 -14.12
CA ARG A 231 -4.18 6.95 -14.31
C ARG A 231 -5.56 7.19 -13.70
N LEU A 232 -5.91 8.44 -13.45
CA LEU A 232 -7.20 8.76 -12.83
C LEU A 232 -8.41 8.34 -13.64
N ASP A 233 -8.33 8.42 -14.96
CA ASP A 233 -9.38 7.96 -15.87
C ASP A 233 -9.56 6.44 -15.80
N GLU A 234 -8.45 5.69 -15.74
CA GLU A 234 -8.46 4.25 -15.53
C GLU A 234 -9.06 3.87 -14.16
N VAL A 235 -8.72 4.61 -13.10
CA VAL A 235 -9.28 4.39 -11.75
C VAL A 235 -10.79 4.65 -11.73
N ARG A 236 -11.26 5.73 -12.38
CA ARG A 236 -12.70 5.99 -12.48
C ARG A 236 -13.44 4.90 -13.24
N ARG A 237 -12.83 4.38 -14.31
CA ARG A 237 -13.38 3.26 -15.05
C ARG A 237 -13.45 1.99 -14.20
N ILE A 238 -12.39 1.66 -13.45
CA ILE A 238 -12.37 0.53 -12.51
C ILE A 238 -13.48 0.68 -11.47
N ALA A 239 -13.63 1.87 -10.88
CA ALA A 239 -14.67 2.15 -9.89
C ALA A 239 -16.08 1.95 -10.48
N SER A 240 -16.33 2.48 -11.67
CA SER A 240 -17.61 2.31 -12.38
C SER A 240 -17.90 0.84 -12.69
N GLU A 241 -16.92 0.08 -13.21
CA GLU A 241 -17.08 -1.35 -13.50
C GLU A 241 -17.24 -2.20 -12.23
N ALA A 242 -16.73 -1.70 -11.09
CA ALA A 242 -16.95 -2.32 -9.78
C ALA A 242 -18.32 -1.99 -9.16
N GLY A 243 -19.10 -1.09 -9.77
CA GLY A 243 -20.40 -0.64 -9.25
C GLY A 243 -20.33 0.54 -8.28
N LEU A 244 -19.16 1.19 -8.14
CA LEU A 244 -18.96 2.35 -7.29
C LEU A 244 -19.17 3.64 -8.11
N HIS A 245 -20.39 3.84 -8.64
CA HIS A 245 -20.67 4.89 -9.62
C HIS A 245 -20.45 6.31 -9.10
N ASP A 246 -20.71 6.55 -7.80
CA ASP A 246 -20.57 7.86 -7.14
C ASP A 246 -19.19 8.03 -6.46
N ALA A 247 -18.21 7.17 -6.80
CA ALA A 247 -16.89 7.26 -6.22
C ALA A 247 -16.19 8.57 -6.61
N THR A 248 -15.67 9.27 -5.61
CA THR A 248 -14.83 10.45 -5.82
C THR A 248 -13.39 10.03 -6.02
N VAL A 249 -12.79 10.41 -7.16
CA VAL A 249 -11.37 10.15 -7.47
C VAL A 249 -10.66 11.48 -7.66
N ARG A 250 -9.69 11.77 -6.79
CA ARG A 250 -8.92 13.03 -6.79
C ARG A 250 -7.43 12.82 -6.70
N HIS A 251 -6.66 13.76 -7.21
CA HIS A 251 -5.23 13.82 -6.94
C HIS A 251 -4.97 14.17 -5.47
N VAL A 252 -3.98 13.50 -4.88
CA VAL A 252 -3.39 13.87 -3.59
C VAL A 252 -1.87 13.93 -3.70
N TRP A 253 -1.27 14.86 -2.92
CA TRP A 253 0.18 15.02 -2.89
C TRP A 253 0.84 13.85 -2.14
N PRO A 254 2.05 13.40 -2.55
CA PRO A 254 2.72 13.67 -3.81
C PRO A 254 2.41 12.57 -4.84
N PHE A 255 2.02 12.92 -6.06
CA PHE A 255 1.85 12.02 -7.21
C PHE A 255 0.99 10.77 -6.94
N ARG A 256 -0.05 10.93 -6.11
CA ARG A 256 -1.00 9.88 -5.73
C ARG A 256 -2.41 10.27 -6.10
N PHE A 257 -3.30 9.28 -6.09
CA PHE A 257 -4.74 9.51 -6.08
C PHE A 257 -5.34 9.00 -4.78
N GLN A 258 -6.50 9.52 -4.45
CA GLN A 258 -7.39 8.97 -3.46
C GLN A 258 -8.75 8.74 -4.12
N LEU A 259 -9.26 7.53 -3.96
CA LEU A 259 -10.64 7.17 -4.25
C LEU A 259 -11.36 7.03 -2.92
N THR A 260 -12.54 7.65 -2.82
CA THR A 260 -13.49 7.45 -1.72
C THR A 260 -14.85 7.11 -2.26
N TRP A 261 -15.53 6.19 -1.61
CA TRP A 261 -16.89 5.79 -1.94
C TRP A 261 -17.66 5.43 -0.67
N GLU A 262 -18.88 5.93 -0.56
CA GLU A 262 -19.79 5.64 0.53
C GLU A 262 -20.94 4.77 0.03
N PRO A 263 -21.24 3.62 0.67
CA PRO A 263 -22.43 2.84 0.33
C PRO A 263 -23.68 3.71 0.44
N CYS A 264 -24.59 3.61 -0.55
CA CYS A 264 -25.93 4.17 -0.38
C CYS A 264 -26.61 3.54 0.84
N ALA A 265 -27.24 4.36 1.68
CA ALA A 265 -27.95 3.94 2.88
C ALA A 265 -29.12 3.00 2.55
#